data_5e01b3a455dc5e194cc58ac0c6209d2a
#
_entry.id   5e01b3a455dc5e194cc58ac0c6209d2a
#
_cell.length_a   1.000
_cell.length_b   1.000
_cell.length_c   1.000
_cell.angle_alpha   90.00
_cell.angle_beta   90.00
_cell.angle_gamma   90.00
#
_symmetry.space_group_name_H-M   'P 1'
#
loop_
_entity.id
_entity.type
_entity.pdbx_description
1 polymer ?
#
loop_
_entity_poly.entity_id
_entity_poly.type
_entity_poly.pdbx_seq_one_letter_code
_entity_poly.pdbx_strand_id
1 'polypeptide(L)'
;MTNDDLTVFRERNTRKRLSNVAALIGKADDAVFEACRPTGYAELDRCLGGGLTAGLHCLGAVPSLGKSTYVMQMAEQMAARGTHVIMFSLEMQSVDLAAKAVSRQLYMDWHETSAGLLRTSGELRNRTAFMKLTDREWMAVAEAAGKVEKRSCTITVEECGAKAWTAADIAQYVENYIAAFGGVPVIIVDYLQILAAPEGKGSLTDKQAVDESLRVLKSLSDSKELPVILISSLNRESYDQPVSLRSYKDTGSIEYSCDTVLGMQYRGVGARDFDVFQAQGQNPRELEVCVLKQRYGAVGIRIPYRFYPAYSCFEELPHARSGKLPKGSKKQTQDDGILEV
;
A
#
# COMPACT_ATOMS: atom_id res chain seq x y z
N MET A 1 4.16 -17.28 42.20
CA MET A 1 3.73 -18.20 41.13
C MET A 1 3.40 -19.51 41.80
N THR A 2 2.20 -19.99 41.59
CA THR A 2 1.76 -21.32 42.06
C THR A 2 2.35 -22.43 41.17
N ASN A 3 2.26 -23.71 41.59
CA ASN A 3 2.69 -24.82 40.73
C ASN A 3 1.89 -24.87 39.42
N ASP A 4 0.60 -24.47 39.45
CA ASP A 4 -0.25 -24.41 38.26
C ASP A 4 0.22 -23.28 37.32
N ASP A 5 0.61 -22.12 37.82
CA ASP A 5 1.18 -21.03 37.02
C ASP A 5 2.47 -21.48 36.32
N LEU A 6 3.32 -22.23 37.00
CA LEU A 6 4.56 -22.75 36.43
C LEU A 6 4.30 -23.83 35.34
N THR A 7 3.25 -24.64 35.52
CA THR A 7 2.86 -25.64 34.51
C THR A 7 2.35 -24.97 33.27
N VAL A 8 1.44 -23.98 33.38
CA VAL A 8 0.94 -23.18 32.26
C VAL A 8 2.07 -22.44 31.57
N PHE A 9 3.01 -21.87 32.34
CA PHE A 9 4.18 -21.17 31.77
C PHE A 9 5.09 -22.13 30.99
N ARG A 10 5.33 -23.34 31.48
CA ARG A 10 6.14 -24.38 30.80
C ARG A 10 5.48 -24.85 29.51
N GLU A 11 4.19 -25.12 29.51
CA GLU A 11 3.42 -25.52 28.33
C GLU A 11 3.43 -24.42 27.26
N ARG A 12 3.17 -23.17 27.66
CA ARG A 12 3.22 -22.02 26.78
C ARG A 12 4.59 -21.82 26.14
N ASN A 13 5.69 -22.03 26.90
CA ASN A 13 7.04 -21.89 26.38
C ASN A 13 7.48 -23.09 25.53
N THR A 14 6.96 -24.29 25.81
CA THR A 14 7.22 -25.46 24.97
C THR A 14 6.61 -25.30 23.58
N ARG A 15 5.39 -24.75 23.46
CA ARG A 15 4.74 -24.43 22.17
C ARG A 15 5.46 -23.34 21.37
N LYS A 16 6.21 -22.47 22.05
CA LYS A 16 6.96 -21.37 21.44
C LYS A 16 8.40 -21.71 21.05
N ARG A 17 8.84 -22.96 21.21
CA ARG A 17 10.21 -23.34 20.84
C ARG A 17 10.39 -23.32 19.32
N LEU A 18 11.46 -22.70 18.86
CA LEU A 18 11.83 -22.66 17.44
C LEU A 18 12.01 -24.06 16.83
N SER A 19 12.33 -25.07 17.65
CA SER A 19 12.47 -26.48 17.23
C SER A 19 11.14 -27.15 16.91
N ASN A 20 9.99 -26.53 17.14
CA ASN A 20 8.68 -27.11 16.82
C ASN A 20 8.35 -26.98 15.32
N VAL A 21 9.17 -27.60 14.49
CA VAL A 21 9.02 -27.58 13.02
C VAL A 21 7.74 -28.33 12.58
N ALA A 22 7.24 -29.28 13.40
CA ALA A 22 5.99 -30.00 13.14
C ALA A 22 4.78 -29.03 13.03
N ALA A 23 4.78 -27.93 13.79
CA ALA A 23 3.73 -26.92 13.69
C ALA A 23 3.78 -26.15 12.37
N LEU A 24 4.95 -26.02 11.72
CA LEU A 24 5.09 -25.42 10.41
C LEU A 24 4.57 -26.37 9.31
N ILE A 25 4.88 -27.65 9.43
CA ILE A 25 4.46 -28.67 8.47
C ILE A 25 2.93 -28.94 8.60
N GLY A 26 2.41 -29.01 9.82
CA GLY A 26 0.96 -29.18 10.06
C GLY A 26 0.11 -28.01 9.54
N LYS A 27 0.64 -26.77 9.55
CA LYS A 27 -0.02 -25.64 8.90
C LYS A 27 -0.10 -25.77 7.37
N ALA A 28 0.73 -26.59 6.75
CA ALA A 28 0.69 -26.81 5.31
C ALA A 28 -0.48 -27.70 4.87
N ASP A 29 -0.94 -28.61 5.74
CA ASP A 29 -2.10 -29.47 5.48
C ASP A 29 -3.45 -28.79 5.80
N ASP A 30 -3.48 -27.88 6.76
CA ASP A 30 -4.68 -27.14 7.17
C ASP A 30 -4.77 -25.84 6.39
N ALA A 31 -4.82 -25.65 5.17
CA ALA A 31 -5.15 -24.45 4.38
C ALA A 31 -4.94 -23.04 5.07
N VAL A 32 -4.17 -22.99 6.16
CA VAL A 32 -3.81 -21.82 6.95
C VAL A 32 -2.39 -21.34 6.60
N PHE A 33 -2.03 -21.44 5.31
CA PHE A 33 -1.08 -20.49 4.80
C PHE A 33 -1.74 -19.12 4.95
N GLU A 34 -1.05 -18.18 5.57
CA GLU A 34 -1.50 -16.77 5.62
C GLU A 34 -2.08 -16.42 4.28
N ALA A 35 -3.40 -16.25 4.23
CA ALA A 35 -4.08 -16.04 2.96
C ALA A 35 -3.58 -14.72 2.38
N CYS A 36 -2.65 -14.80 1.42
CA CYS A 36 -2.21 -13.62 0.69
C CYS A 36 -3.43 -12.93 0.10
N ARG A 37 -3.50 -11.62 0.23
CA ARG A 37 -4.51 -10.77 -0.40
C ARG A 37 -3.90 -10.15 -1.66
N PRO A 38 -4.17 -10.69 -2.87
CA PRO A 38 -3.62 -10.14 -4.09
C PRO A 38 -4.05 -8.69 -4.28
N THR A 39 -3.09 -7.80 -4.53
CA THR A 39 -3.33 -6.36 -4.71
C THR A 39 -4.01 -6.05 -6.04
N GLY A 40 -3.85 -6.96 -7.02
CA GLY A 40 -4.31 -6.80 -8.37
C GLY A 40 -3.28 -6.21 -9.32
N TYR A 41 -2.15 -5.78 -8.81
CA TYR A 41 -0.95 -5.46 -9.57
C TYR A 41 -0.07 -6.71 -9.65
N ALA A 42 -0.01 -7.34 -10.82
CA ALA A 42 0.55 -8.69 -10.96
C ALA A 42 2.03 -8.78 -10.60
N GLU A 43 2.84 -7.78 -10.99
CA GLU A 43 4.26 -7.74 -10.68
C GLU A 43 4.50 -7.42 -9.20
N LEU A 44 3.67 -6.55 -8.62
CA LEU A 44 3.71 -6.29 -7.17
C LEU A 44 3.36 -7.55 -6.39
N ASP A 45 2.28 -8.24 -6.76
CA ASP A 45 1.86 -9.49 -6.11
C ASP A 45 2.97 -10.54 -6.20
N ARG A 46 3.59 -10.68 -7.37
CA ARG A 46 4.74 -11.58 -7.55
C ARG A 46 5.92 -11.23 -6.64
N CYS A 47 6.21 -9.95 -6.49
CA CYS A 47 7.27 -9.48 -5.58
C CYS A 47 6.94 -9.74 -4.11
N LEU A 48 5.65 -9.66 -3.74
CA LEU A 48 5.16 -9.89 -2.39
C LEU A 48 4.86 -11.37 -2.07
N GLY A 49 5.19 -12.28 -2.99
CA GLY A 49 4.95 -13.72 -2.77
C GLY A 49 3.49 -14.14 -2.90
N GLY A 50 2.69 -13.38 -3.66
CA GLY A 50 1.28 -13.65 -3.93
C GLY A 50 0.33 -12.53 -3.51
N GLY A 51 0.80 -11.52 -2.81
CA GLY A 51 0.01 -10.38 -2.33
C GLY A 51 0.35 -9.94 -0.91
N LEU A 52 -0.54 -9.19 -0.30
CA LEU A 52 -0.36 -8.72 1.08
C LEU A 52 -0.66 -9.83 2.08
N THR A 53 0.24 -10.04 3.02
CA THR A 53 0.04 -10.90 4.20
C THR A 53 -0.33 -10.05 5.42
N ALA A 54 -0.68 -10.68 6.54
CA ALA A 54 -0.82 -9.98 7.81
C ALA A 54 0.45 -9.19 8.13
N GLY A 55 0.31 -7.93 8.50
CA GLY A 55 1.43 -7.05 8.76
C GLY A 55 1.16 -5.59 8.39
N LEU A 56 2.14 -4.72 8.67
CA LEU A 56 2.12 -3.33 8.23
C LEU A 56 2.85 -3.18 6.89
N HIS A 57 2.17 -2.59 5.90
CA HIS A 57 2.69 -2.30 4.57
C HIS A 57 2.63 -0.79 4.36
N CYS A 58 3.77 -0.12 4.23
CA CYS A 58 3.84 1.33 4.07
C CYS A 58 4.16 1.69 2.62
N LEU A 59 3.37 2.58 2.01
CA LEU A 59 3.64 3.21 0.73
C LEU A 59 3.96 4.69 0.92
N GLY A 60 5.18 5.09 0.57
CA GLY A 60 5.60 6.48 0.57
C GLY A 60 5.75 7.05 -0.84
N ALA A 61 5.41 8.32 -1.00
CA ALA A 61 5.75 9.08 -2.20
C ALA A 61 5.75 10.58 -1.89
N VAL A 62 6.41 11.35 -2.73
CA VAL A 62 6.27 12.81 -2.72
C VAL A 62 4.84 13.21 -3.10
N PRO A 63 4.37 14.42 -2.73
CA PRO A 63 3.04 14.90 -3.11
C PRO A 63 2.79 14.82 -4.62
N SER A 64 1.52 14.66 -5.00
CA SER A 64 1.05 14.66 -6.40
C SER A 64 1.51 13.50 -7.29
N LEU A 65 2.19 12.49 -6.76
CA LEU A 65 2.50 11.23 -7.49
C LEU A 65 1.32 10.25 -7.55
N GLY A 66 0.22 10.53 -6.84
CA GLY A 66 -0.98 9.71 -6.90
C GLY A 66 -1.05 8.58 -5.89
N LYS A 67 -0.40 8.69 -4.70
CA LYS A 67 -0.44 7.68 -3.62
C LYS A 67 -1.84 7.15 -3.32
N SER A 68 -2.74 8.06 -2.93
CA SER A 68 -4.14 7.72 -2.61
C SER A 68 -4.87 7.07 -3.79
N THR A 69 -4.59 7.55 -5.00
CA THR A 69 -5.16 7.00 -6.24
C THR A 69 -4.68 5.57 -6.50
N TYR A 70 -3.37 5.31 -6.29
CA TYR A 70 -2.77 4.00 -6.46
C TYR A 70 -3.35 2.98 -5.46
N VAL A 71 -3.42 3.37 -4.18
CA VAL A 71 -3.95 2.50 -3.13
C VAL A 71 -5.46 2.30 -3.28
N MET A 72 -6.21 3.32 -3.71
CA MET A 72 -7.66 3.17 -3.99
C MET A 72 -7.90 2.22 -5.16
N GLN A 73 -7.12 2.31 -6.24
CA GLN A 73 -7.21 1.35 -7.34
C GLN A 73 -6.88 -0.07 -6.88
N MET A 74 -5.88 -0.24 -6.02
CA MET A 74 -5.57 -1.51 -5.36
C MET A 74 -6.77 -2.02 -4.55
N ALA A 75 -7.41 -1.17 -3.75
CA ALA A 75 -8.60 -1.50 -2.98
C ALA A 75 -9.74 -2.02 -3.87
N GLU A 76 -10.01 -1.34 -4.99
CA GLU A 76 -11.03 -1.78 -5.95
C GLU A 76 -10.68 -3.13 -6.60
N GLN A 77 -9.41 -3.36 -6.91
CA GLN A 77 -8.95 -4.64 -7.48
C GLN A 77 -9.10 -5.79 -6.48
N MET A 78 -8.81 -5.53 -5.19
CA MET A 78 -9.05 -6.49 -4.11
C MET A 78 -10.54 -6.75 -3.91
N ALA A 79 -11.35 -5.70 -3.86
CA ALA A 79 -12.79 -5.79 -3.69
C ALA A 79 -13.47 -6.56 -4.82
N ALA A 80 -13.01 -6.38 -6.06
CA ALA A 80 -13.48 -7.15 -7.22
C ALA A 80 -13.23 -8.68 -7.08
N ARG A 81 -12.33 -9.08 -6.18
CA ARG A 81 -12.05 -10.48 -5.82
C ARG A 81 -12.74 -10.92 -4.53
N GLY A 82 -13.64 -10.09 -3.98
CA GLY A 82 -14.38 -10.38 -2.76
C GLY A 82 -13.65 -10.07 -1.46
N THR A 83 -12.48 -9.42 -1.52
CA THR A 83 -11.79 -8.97 -0.30
C THR A 83 -12.51 -7.78 0.30
N HIS A 84 -12.82 -7.84 1.59
CA HIS A 84 -13.33 -6.69 2.32
C HIS A 84 -12.20 -5.70 2.58
N VAL A 85 -12.43 -4.42 2.29
CA VAL A 85 -11.47 -3.33 2.50
C VAL A 85 -12.13 -2.23 3.34
N ILE A 86 -11.45 -1.78 4.36
CA ILE A 86 -11.86 -0.60 5.15
C ILE A 86 -10.81 0.48 4.92
N MET A 87 -11.21 1.59 4.32
CA MET A 87 -10.34 2.73 4.03
C MET A 87 -10.68 3.90 4.94
N PHE A 88 -9.75 4.29 5.79
CA PHE A 88 -9.79 5.53 6.55
C PHE A 88 -9.18 6.64 5.69
N SER A 89 -10.06 7.37 4.99
CA SER A 89 -9.69 8.48 4.10
C SER A 89 -9.72 9.78 4.88
N LEU A 90 -8.55 10.16 5.42
CA LEU A 90 -8.45 11.31 6.31
C LEU A 90 -8.23 12.63 5.56
N GLU A 91 -7.92 12.57 4.26
CA GLU A 91 -7.67 13.73 3.40
C GLU A 91 -8.77 13.95 2.36
N MET A 92 -9.32 12.86 1.80
CA MET A 92 -10.27 12.92 0.69
C MET A 92 -11.67 12.47 1.11
N GLN A 93 -12.70 13.14 0.57
CA GLN A 93 -14.09 12.70 0.74
C GLN A 93 -14.40 11.47 -0.13
N SER A 94 -15.34 10.63 0.30
CA SER A 94 -15.79 9.44 -0.43
C SER A 94 -16.28 9.77 -1.84
N VAL A 95 -16.94 10.91 -2.00
CA VAL A 95 -17.41 11.39 -3.30
C VAL A 95 -16.27 11.73 -4.26
N ASP A 96 -15.11 12.18 -3.76
CA ASP A 96 -13.91 12.42 -4.57
C ASP A 96 -13.30 11.09 -5.02
N LEU A 97 -13.25 10.11 -4.13
CA LEU A 97 -12.81 8.75 -4.43
C LEU A 97 -13.72 8.08 -5.46
N ALA A 98 -15.04 8.23 -5.31
CA ALA A 98 -16.03 7.72 -6.27
C ALA A 98 -15.85 8.36 -7.66
N ALA A 99 -15.67 9.69 -7.73
CA ALA A 99 -15.42 10.38 -9.00
C ALA A 99 -14.12 9.89 -9.68
N LYS A 100 -13.05 9.62 -8.91
CA LYS A 100 -11.82 9.02 -9.42
C LYS A 100 -12.06 7.61 -9.94
N ALA A 101 -12.82 6.79 -9.22
CA ALA A 101 -13.15 5.42 -9.62
C ALA A 101 -13.95 5.37 -10.93
N VAL A 102 -14.98 6.24 -11.07
CA VAL A 102 -15.79 6.34 -12.30
C VAL A 102 -14.95 6.86 -13.46
N SER A 103 -14.13 7.89 -13.25
CA SER A 103 -13.21 8.41 -14.26
C SER A 103 -12.23 7.34 -14.78
N ARG A 104 -11.67 6.54 -13.87
CA ARG A 104 -10.82 5.39 -14.20
C ARG A 104 -11.57 4.34 -15.00
N GLN A 105 -12.81 4.01 -14.60
CA GLN A 105 -13.63 3.04 -15.31
C GLN A 105 -13.93 3.49 -16.74
N LEU A 106 -14.29 4.77 -16.93
CA LEU A 106 -14.48 5.34 -18.28
C LEU A 106 -13.20 5.22 -19.11
N TYR A 107 -12.05 5.49 -18.53
CA TYR A 107 -10.78 5.33 -19.22
C TYR A 107 -10.54 3.88 -19.61
N MET A 108 -10.74 2.93 -18.73
CA MET A 108 -10.58 1.50 -19.01
C MET A 108 -11.51 1.00 -20.11
N ASP A 109 -12.75 1.52 -20.15
CA ASP A 109 -13.76 1.09 -21.12
C ASP A 109 -13.57 1.74 -22.51
N TRP A 110 -13.10 2.99 -22.60
CA TRP A 110 -13.25 3.80 -23.80
C TRP A 110 -11.97 4.44 -24.36
N HIS A 111 -10.82 4.37 -23.68
CA HIS A 111 -9.62 5.10 -24.13
C HIS A 111 -9.14 4.70 -25.53
N GLU A 112 -9.34 3.44 -25.94
CA GLU A 112 -8.94 2.97 -27.26
C GLU A 112 -10.00 3.19 -28.35
N THR A 113 -11.29 3.26 -27.98
CA THR A 113 -12.40 3.21 -28.93
C THR A 113 -13.16 4.50 -29.08
N SER A 114 -13.31 5.30 -28.02
CA SER A 114 -14.18 6.47 -28.00
C SER A 114 -13.71 7.52 -27.00
N ALA A 115 -12.56 8.15 -27.26
CA ALA A 115 -11.98 9.15 -26.36
C ALA A 115 -12.93 10.31 -25.99
N GLY A 116 -13.94 10.61 -26.83
CA GLY A 116 -14.96 11.62 -26.53
C GLY A 116 -15.87 11.28 -25.33
N LEU A 117 -15.91 10.01 -24.90
CA LEU A 117 -16.66 9.57 -23.74
C LEU A 117 -15.87 9.66 -22.42
N LEU A 118 -14.57 9.96 -22.50
CA LEU A 118 -13.73 10.09 -21.32
C LEU A 118 -14.11 11.34 -20.51
N ARG A 119 -14.16 11.19 -19.21
CA ARG A 119 -14.36 12.30 -18.26
C ARG A 119 -13.36 12.20 -17.14
N THR A 120 -12.74 13.33 -16.83
CA THR A 120 -11.84 13.46 -15.70
C THR A 120 -12.63 13.43 -14.38
N SER A 121 -11.99 13.06 -13.29
CA SER A 121 -12.61 13.15 -11.95
C SER A 121 -13.03 14.58 -11.60
N GLY A 122 -12.30 15.60 -12.08
CA GLY A 122 -12.64 17.00 -11.91
C GLY A 122 -13.93 17.39 -12.64
N GLU A 123 -14.13 16.92 -13.88
CA GLU A 123 -15.38 17.15 -14.64
C GLU A 123 -16.57 16.48 -13.98
N LEU A 124 -16.40 15.24 -13.48
CA LEU A 124 -17.45 14.51 -12.77
C LEU A 124 -17.85 15.18 -11.45
N ARG A 125 -16.94 15.88 -10.79
CA ARG A 125 -17.19 16.68 -9.58
C ARG A 125 -17.77 18.06 -9.87
N ASN A 126 -17.60 18.56 -11.08
CA ASN A 126 -18.06 19.89 -11.45
C ASN A 126 -19.50 19.83 -11.93
N ARG A 127 -20.43 20.40 -11.14
CA ARG A 127 -21.87 20.43 -11.47
C ARG A 127 -22.14 21.00 -12.85
N THR A 128 -21.47 22.09 -13.22
CA THR A 128 -21.68 22.75 -14.53
C THR A 128 -21.22 21.88 -15.69
N ALA A 129 -20.09 21.19 -15.56
CA ALA A 129 -19.60 20.25 -16.55
C ALA A 129 -20.53 19.02 -16.66
N PHE A 130 -20.95 18.48 -15.50
CA PHE A 130 -21.83 17.34 -15.41
C PHE A 130 -23.21 17.56 -16.06
N MET A 131 -23.78 18.76 -15.87
CA MET A 131 -25.09 19.16 -16.48
C MET A 131 -25.01 19.41 -18.00
N LYS A 132 -23.82 19.45 -18.59
CA LYS A 132 -23.61 19.62 -20.03
C LYS A 132 -23.36 18.30 -20.78
N LEU A 133 -23.38 17.18 -20.07
CA LEU A 133 -23.21 15.87 -20.70
C LEU A 133 -24.33 15.61 -21.68
N THR A 134 -24.00 15.14 -22.87
CA THR A 134 -24.96 14.60 -23.82
C THR A 134 -25.53 13.27 -23.30
N ASP A 135 -26.68 12.85 -23.83
CA ASP A 135 -27.31 11.57 -23.45
C ASP A 135 -26.35 10.39 -23.57
N ARG A 136 -25.55 10.37 -24.62
CA ARG A 136 -24.55 9.31 -24.85
C ARG A 136 -23.45 9.31 -23.76
N GLU A 137 -22.93 10.48 -23.41
CA GLU A 137 -21.93 10.66 -22.36
C GLU A 137 -22.49 10.31 -20.99
N TRP A 138 -23.74 10.73 -20.72
CA TRP A 138 -24.47 10.39 -19.50
C TRP A 138 -24.65 8.87 -19.36
N MET A 139 -25.04 8.18 -20.43
CA MET A 139 -25.17 6.72 -20.41
C MET A 139 -23.84 6.04 -20.13
N ALA A 140 -22.72 6.51 -20.73
CA ALA A 140 -21.40 5.97 -20.45
C ALA A 140 -20.99 6.18 -18.97
N VAL A 141 -21.26 7.35 -18.42
CA VAL A 141 -20.99 7.64 -16.99
C VAL A 141 -21.84 6.75 -16.09
N ALA A 142 -23.13 6.58 -16.37
CA ALA A 142 -24.03 5.74 -15.60
C ALA A 142 -23.61 4.26 -15.65
N GLU A 143 -23.21 3.76 -16.81
CA GLU A 143 -22.69 2.39 -16.96
C GLU A 143 -21.39 2.20 -16.15
N ALA A 144 -20.45 3.14 -16.27
CA ALA A 144 -19.20 3.10 -15.52
C ALA A 144 -19.46 3.15 -13.98
N ALA A 145 -20.39 4.00 -13.55
CA ALA A 145 -20.78 4.08 -12.13
C ALA A 145 -21.37 2.76 -11.63
N GLY A 146 -22.25 2.12 -12.39
CA GLY A 146 -22.80 0.79 -12.05
C GLY A 146 -21.73 -0.31 -11.96
N LYS A 147 -20.71 -0.28 -12.84
CA LYS A 147 -19.56 -1.20 -12.76
C LYS A 147 -18.73 -0.95 -11.48
N VAL A 148 -18.50 0.33 -11.15
CA VAL A 148 -17.77 0.71 -9.93
C VAL A 148 -18.54 0.28 -8.69
N GLU A 149 -19.83 0.58 -8.59
CA GLU A 149 -20.71 0.20 -7.47
C GLU A 149 -20.66 -1.31 -7.23
N LYS A 150 -20.87 -2.10 -8.28
CA LYS A 150 -20.82 -3.56 -8.18
C LYS A 150 -19.46 -4.08 -7.70
N ARG A 151 -18.36 -3.51 -8.18
CA ARG A 151 -16.99 -3.91 -7.82
C ARG A 151 -16.63 -3.50 -6.40
N SER A 152 -17.10 -2.33 -5.95
CA SER A 152 -16.73 -1.72 -4.68
C SER A 152 -17.68 -2.07 -3.52
N CYS A 153 -18.58 -3.02 -3.70
CA CYS A 153 -19.59 -3.38 -2.66
C CYS A 153 -18.98 -3.89 -1.35
N THR A 154 -17.71 -4.29 -1.35
CA THR A 154 -16.96 -4.71 -0.16
C THR A 154 -15.96 -3.66 0.33
N ILE A 155 -16.02 -2.42 -0.18
CA ILE A 155 -15.19 -1.31 0.30
C ILE A 155 -16.02 -0.43 1.23
N THR A 156 -15.57 -0.26 2.47
CA THR A 156 -16.09 0.73 3.41
C THR A 156 -15.12 1.90 3.45
N VAL A 157 -15.61 3.13 3.29
CA VAL A 157 -14.81 4.36 3.41
C VAL A 157 -15.26 5.14 4.63
N GLU A 158 -14.35 5.33 5.57
CA GLU A 158 -14.52 6.19 6.73
C GLU A 158 -13.79 7.52 6.50
N GLU A 159 -14.53 8.60 6.59
CA GLU A 159 -14.02 9.95 6.35
C GLU A 159 -13.59 10.64 7.65
N CYS A 160 -12.73 11.65 7.52
CA CYS A 160 -12.45 12.56 8.62
C CYS A 160 -13.67 13.48 8.83
N GLY A 161 -14.47 13.16 9.84
CA GLY A 161 -15.62 13.96 10.25
C GLY A 161 -15.25 15.09 11.21
N ALA A 162 -16.17 15.44 12.11
CA ALA A 162 -15.93 16.45 13.15
C ALA A 162 -14.86 16.03 14.19
N LYS A 163 -14.63 14.71 14.36
CA LYS A 163 -13.62 14.15 15.24
C LYS A 163 -12.45 13.63 14.43
N ALA A 164 -11.22 14.02 14.78
CA ALA A 164 -10.02 13.44 14.20
C ALA A 164 -9.83 11.99 14.67
N TRP A 165 -9.48 11.10 13.75
CA TRP A 165 -9.21 9.70 14.04
C TRP A 165 -7.87 9.51 14.74
N THR A 166 -7.85 8.72 15.81
CA THR A 166 -6.64 8.16 16.41
C THR A 166 -6.43 6.72 15.92
N ALA A 167 -5.21 6.20 16.06
CA ALA A 167 -4.96 4.77 15.76
C ALA A 167 -5.78 3.83 16.68
N ALA A 168 -6.11 4.25 17.89
CA ALA A 168 -6.96 3.51 18.82
C ALA A 168 -8.43 3.46 18.34
N ASP A 169 -8.95 4.59 17.83
CA ASP A 169 -10.29 4.62 17.23
C ASP A 169 -10.38 3.68 16.02
N ILE A 170 -9.35 3.66 15.17
CA ILE A 170 -9.25 2.72 14.04
C ILE A 170 -9.28 1.27 14.53
N ALA A 171 -8.46 0.95 15.53
CA ALA A 171 -8.40 -0.41 16.08
C ALA A 171 -9.77 -0.84 16.63
N GLN A 172 -10.43 0.02 17.41
CA GLN A 172 -11.76 -0.26 17.96
C GLN A 172 -12.82 -0.42 16.85
N TYR A 173 -12.78 0.43 15.82
CA TYR A 173 -13.69 0.31 14.67
C TYR A 173 -13.53 -1.03 13.96
N VAL A 174 -12.29 -1.43 13.67
CA VAL A 174 -11.99 -2.70 12.99
C VAL A 174 -12.42 -3.90 13.83
N GLU A 175 -12.23 -3.87 15.15
CA GLU A 175 -12.71 -4.92 16.05
C GLU A 175 -14.24 -5.05 16.02
N ASN A 176 -14.95 -3.91 16.07
CA ASN A 176 -16.40 -3.89 15.95
C ASN A 176 -16.87 -4.40 14.59
N TYR A 177 -16.17 -4.04 13.51
CA TYR A 177 -16.50 -4.51 12.16
C TYR A 177 -16.34 -6.03 12.05
N ILE A 178 -15.23 -6.59 12.54
CA ILE A 178 -15.01 -8.04 12.53
C ILE A 178 -16.06 -8.77 13.38
N ALA A 179 -16.44 -8.21 14.52
CA ALA A 179 -17.48 -8.78 15.38
C ALA A 179 -18.86 -8.77 14.71
N ALA A 180 -19.19 -7.71 13.96
CA ALA A 180 -20.49 -7.53 13.32
C ALA A 180 -20.67 -8.33 12.02
N PHE A 181 -19.62 -8.37 11.18
CA PHE A 181 -19.71 -8.91 9.81
C PHE A 181 -18.93 -10.20 9.61
N GLY A 182 -18.01 -10.53 10.52
CA GLY A 182 -17.08 -11.63 10.36
C GLY A 182 -16.00 -11.32 9.29
N GLY A 183 -15.08 -12.26 9.10
CA GLY A 183 -13.99 -12.13 8.13
C GLY A 183 -12.90 -11.15 8.56
N VAL A 184 -11.82 -11.16 7.81
CA VAL A 184 -10.62 -10.35 8.07
C VAL A 184 -10.44 -9.35 6.93
N PRO A 185 -10.73 -8.04 7.15
CA PRO A 185 -10.59 -7.02 6.12
C PRO A 185 -9.13 -6.62 5.91
N VAL A 186 -8.85 -6.00 4.76
CA VAL A 186 -7.65 -5.18 4.55
C VAL A 186 -7.93 -3.77 5.02
N ILE A 187 -7.03 -3.21 5.82
CA ILE A 187 -7.17 -1.84 6.34
C ILE A 187 -6.27 -0.90 5.55
N ILE A 188 -6.79 0.26 5.19
CA ILE A 188 -6.04 1.34 4.53
C ILE A 188 -6.15 2.61 5.37
N VAL A 189 -5.02 3.26 5.63
CA VAL A 189 -4.96 4.56 6.34
C VAL A 189 -4.31 5.59 5.41
N ASP A 190 -5.07 6.58 4.98
CA ASP A 190 -4.63 7.65 4.09
C ASP A 190 -4.81 9.02 4.75
N TYR A 191 -3.76 9.57 5.38
CA TYR A 191 -2.40 9.07 5.54
C TYR A 191 -1.96 9.12 7.02
N LEU A 192 -0.87 8.41 7.35
CA LEU A 192 -0.39 8.16 8.72
C LEU A 192 -0.17 9.43 9.55
N GLN A 193 0.41 10.48 8.98
CA GLN A 193 0.79 11.69 9.69
C GLN A 193 -0.39 12.63 10.05
N ILE A 194 -1.63 12.34 9.58
CA ILE A 194 -2.85 13.08 9.97
C ILE A 194 -3.51 12.46 11.20
N LEU A 195 -3.16 11.22 11.56
CA LEU A 195 -3.73 10.61 12.75
C LEU A 195 -3.50 11.49 13.99
N ALA A 196 -4.57 11.71 14.73
CA ALA A 196 -4.51 12.47 15.96
C ALA A 196 -3.68 11.74 17.02
N ALA A 197 -2.99 12.52 17.87
CA ALA A 197 -2.34 11.97 19.04
C ALA A 197 -3.38 11.38 20.01
N PRO A 198 -3.03 10.32 20.77
CA PRO A 198 -3.92 9.74 21.77
C PRO A 198 -4.32 10.75 22.83
N GLU A 199 -5.60 10.76 23.21
CA GLU A 199 -6.09 11.60 24.32
C GLU A 199 -5.41 11.24 25.64
N GLY A 200 -5.11 12.25 26.47
CA GLY A 200 -4.59 12.07 27.83
C GLY A 200 -3.08 11.80 27.95
N LYS A 201 -2.37 11.63 26.85
CA LYS A 201 -0.90 11.59 26.85
C LYS A 201 -0.38 12.99 26.53
N GLY A 202 -0.15 13.86 27.46
CA GLY A 202 0.46 15.19 27.34
C GLY A 202 0.86 15.66 25.92
N SER A 203 1.54 16.74 25.73
CA SER A 203 1.98 17.20 24.41
C SER A 203 3.02 16.24 23.81
N LEU A 204 2.57 15.26 23.01
CA LEU A 204 3.47 14.42 22.19
C LEU A 204 4.04 15.25 21.04
N THR A 205 5.30 15.02 20.70
CA THR A 205 5.86 15.50 19.42
C THR A 205 5.23 14.72 18.25
N ASP A 206 5.23 15.31 17.05
CA ASP A 206 4.71 14.64 15.84
C ASP A 206 5.31 13.24 15.66
N LYS A 207 6.60 13.11 15.90
CA LYS A 207 7.29 11.82 15.84
C LYS A 207 6.74 10.82 16.87
N GLN A 208 6.54 11.22 18.11
CA GLN A 208 5.99 10.34 19.16
C GLN A 208 4.55 9.92 18.86
N ALA A 209 3.75 10.80 18.22
CA ALA A 209 2.40 10.48 17.80
C ALA A 209 2.40 9.42 16.68
N VAL A 210 3.31 9.55 15.70
CA VAL A 210 3.50 8.55 14.63
C VAL A 210 3.98 7.22 15.21
N ASP A 211 4.96 7.23 16.13
CA ASP A 211 5.48 6.02 16.79
C ASP A 211 4.37 5.26 17.51
N GLU A 212 3.53 5.98 18.27
CA GLU A 212 2.40 5.37 18.98
C GLU A 212 1.35 4.83 18.03
N SER A 213 1.04 5.56 16.95
CA SER A 213 0.12 5.11 15.92
C SER A 213 0.59 3.81 15.26
N LEU A 214 1.87 3.74 14.89
CA LEU A 214 2.48 2.52 14.33
C LEU A 214 2.42 1.35 15.31
N ARG A 215 2.67 1.60 16.60
CA ARG A 215 2.60 0.56 17.64
C ARG A 215 1.19 -0.02 17.77
N VAL A 216 0.17 0.84 17.80
CA VAL A 216 -1.23 0.42 17.92
C VAL A 216 -1.67 -0.35 16.67
N LEU A 217 -1.39 0.16 15.47
CA LEU A 217 -1.76 -0.48 14.22
C LEU A 217 -1.01 -1.80 14.00
N LYS A 218 0.25 -1.90 14.45
CA LYS A 218 0.99 -3.18 14.44
C LYS A 218 0.37 -4.19 15.38
N SER A 219 -0.02 -3.77 16.59
CA SER A 219 -0.71 -4.65 17.55
C SER A 219 -2.05 -5.15 17.00
N LEU A 220 -2.83 -4.29 16.33
CA LEU A 220 -4.07 -4.67 15.66
C LEU A 220 -3.80 -5.71 14.57
N SER A 221 -2.85 -5.42 13.68
CA SER A 221 -2.46 -6.33 12.60
C SER A 221 -2.04 -7.69 13.10
N ASP A 222 -1.17 -7.74 14.13
CA ASP A 222 -0.66 -9.00 14.69
C ASP A 222 -1.75 -9.78 15.44
N SER A 223 -2.65 -9.09 16.16
CA SER A 223 -3.69 -9.76 16.97
C SER A 223 -4.86 -10.28 16.13
N LYS A 224 -5.17 -9.65 15.00
CA LYS A 224 -6.27 -10.02 14.11
C LYS A 224 -5.79 -10.70 12.82
N GLU A 225 -4.49 -10.87 12.65
CA GLU A 225 -3.86 -11.46 11.46
C GLU A 225 -4.33 -10.79 10.15
N LEU A 226 -4.33 -9.43 10.12
CA LEU A 226 -4.81 -8.64 9.00
C LEU A 226 -3.75 -7.72 8.41
N PRO A 227 -3.80 -7.47 7.06
CA PRO A 227 -2.91 -6.50 6.43
C PRO A 227 -3.39 -5.07 6.70
N VAL A 228 -2.46 -4.18 7.04
CA VAL A 228 -2.68 -2.74 7.17
C VAL A 228 -1.79 -2.01 6.17
N ILE A 229 -2.38 -1.27 5.25
CA ILE A 229 -1.68 -0.41 4.30
C ILE A 229 -1.66 1.00 4.86
N LEU A 230 -0.47 1.55 5.04
CA LEU A 230 -0.24 2.91 5.50
C LEU A 230 0.27 3.75 4.35
N ILE A 231 -0.36 4.86 4.06
CA ILE A 231 0.18 5.88 3.17
C ILE A 231 1.02 6.84 4.00
N SER A 232 2.22 7.18 3.51
CA SER A 232 3.15 8.11 4.17
C SER A 232 3.66 9.16 3.20
N SER A 233 3.90 10.36 3.71
CA SER A 233 4.58 11.41 2.96
C SER A 233 6.09 11.27 3.09
N LEU A 234 6.82 11.57 2.02
CA LEU A 234 8.27 11.62 2.00
C LEU A 234 8.79 13.02 2.33
N ASN A 235 10.06 13.09 2.73
CA ASN A 235 10.78 14.34 2.94
C ASN A 235 10.92 15.14 1.64
N ARG A 236 10.95 16.47 1.71
CA ARG A 236 11.08 17.33 0.53
C ARG A 236 12.40 17.12 -0.23
N GLU A 237 13.45 16.76 0.48
CA GLU A 237 14.77 16.44 -0.08
C GLU A 237 14.78 15.23 -1.01
N SER A 238 13.69 14.44 -1.00
CA SER A 238 13.55 13.23 -1.82
C SER A 238 12.86 13.47 -3.18
N TYR A 239 12.63 14.73 -3.57
CA TYR A 239 11.86 15.03 -4.79
C TYR A 239 12.65 14.76 -6.08
N ASP A 240 13.94 14.98 -6.04
CA ASP A 240 14.90 14.82 -7.14
C ASP A 240 15.90 13.66 -6.93
N GLN A 241 15.74 12.93 -5.82
CA GLN A 241 16.60 11.81 -5.45
C GLN A 241 15.84 10.49 -5.50
N PRO A 242 16.53 9.38 -5.81
CA PRO A 242 15.93 8.05 -5.71
C PRO A 242 15.39 7.79 -4.30
N VAL A 243 14.15 7.29 -4.24
CA VAL A 243 13.51 6.97 -2.97
C VAL A 243 14.29 5.88 -2.22
N SER A 244 14.42 6.07 -0.92
CA SER A 244 15.08 5.15 0.00
C SER A 244 14.34 5.12 1.32
N LEU A 245 14.70 4.23 2.24
CA LEU A 245 14.14 4.23 3.60
C LEU A 245 14.35 5.60 4.30
N ARG A 246 15.46 6.29 4.03
CA ARG A 246 15.76 7.61 4.59
C ARG A 246 14.84 8.71 4.06
N SER A 247 14.14 8.48 2.96
CA SER A 247 13.21 9.44 2.37
C SER A 247 11.92 9.62 3.17
N TYR A 248 11.61 8.69 4.07
CA TYR A 248 10.41 8.78 4.91
C TYR A 248 10.60 9.80 6.03
N LYS A 249 9.55 10.58 6.31
CA LYS A 249 9.48 11.32 7.57
C LYS A 249 9.39 10.29 8.70
N ASP A 250 10.12 10.51 9.78
CA ASP A 250 10.16 9.60 10.94
C ASP A 250 10.73 8.20 10.61
N THR A 251 11.78 8.18 9.78
CA THR A 251 12.38 7.01 9.14
C THR A 251 12.61 5.79 10.02
N GLY A 252 13.08 5.97 11.24
CA GLY A 252 13.38 4.84 12.13
C GLY A 252 12.15 4.01 12.45
N SER A 253 11.04 4.65 12.80
CA SER A 253 9.83 3.96 13.26
C SER A 253 9.12 3.19 12.15
N ILE A 254 9.02 3.78 10.93
CA ILE A 254 8.44 3.11 9.76
C ILE A 254 9.32 1.92 9.36
N GLU A 255 10.65 2.13 9.33
CA GLU A 255 11.59 1.07 8.98
C GLU A 255 11.50 -0.12 9.94
N TYR A 256 11.40 0.12 11.24
CA TYR A 256 11.36 -0.99 12.22
C TYR A 256 9.98 -1.64 12.33
N SER A 257 8.90 -0.87 12.23
CA SER A 257 7.53 -1.38 12.47
C SER A 257 6.91 -2.06 11.28
N CYS A 258 7.19 -1.59 10.05
CA CYS A 258 6.55 -2.14 8.85
C CYS A 258 7.22 -3.42 8.37
N ASP A 259 6.42 -4.39 7.92
CA ASP A 259 6.87 -5.64 7.32
C ASP A 259 7.30 -5.42 5.86
N THR A 260 6.63 -4.50 5.16
CA THR A 260 6.97 -4.07 3.80
C THR A 260 6.99 -2.54 3.72
N VAL A 261 7.99 -1.98 3.05
CA VAL A 261 8.07 -0.55 2.75
C VAL A 261 8.26 -0.38 1.24
N LEU A 262 7.32 0.32 0.63
CA LEU A 262 7.26 0.61 -0.79
C LEU A 262 7.45 2.11 -1.02
N GLY A 263 8.31 2.50 -1.95
CA GLY A 263 8.50 3.89 -2.33
C GLY A 263 8.08 4.14 -3.78
N MET A 264 7.22 5.12 -4.04
CA MET A 264 6.83 5.52 -5.39
C MET A 264 7.63 6.75 -5.82
N GLN A 265 8.16 6.70 -7.03
CA GLN A 265 8.99 7.77 -7.60
C GLN A 265 8.77 7.90 -9.11
N TYR A 266 9.24 9.01 -9.69
CA TYR A 266 9.36 9.10 -11.15
C TYR A 266 10.43 8.14 -11.66
N ARG A 267 10.16 7.52 -12.80
CA ARG A 267 11.16 6.69 -13.49
C ARG A 267 12.32 7.57 -13.96
N GLY A 268 13.54 7.10 -13.71
CA GLY A 268 14.75 7.84 -14.07
C GLY A 268 15.20 8.91 -13.08
N VAL A 269 14.48 9.09 -11.95
CA VAL A 269 14.91 10.01 -10.90
C VAL A 269 16.33 9.68 -10.42
N GLY A 270 17.16 10.71 -10.21
CA GLY A 270 18.58 10.59 -9.87
C GLY A 270 19.52 10.45 -11.07
N ALA A 271 19.02 10.36 -12.31
CA ALA A 271 19.85 10.49 -13.50
C ALA A 271 20.30 11.95 -13.67
N ARG A 272 21.49 12.15 -14.29
CA ARG A 272 22.11 13.47 -14.43
C ARG A 272 21.25 14.49 -15.20
N ASP A 273 20.43 14.01 -16.12
CA ASP A 273 19.55 14.78 -17.00
C ASP A 273 18.08 14.71 -16.59
N PHE A 274 17.78 14.19 -15.39
CA PHE A 274 16.41 14.09 -14.89
C PHE A 274 15.88 15.47 -14.52
N ASP A 275 14.73 15.83 -15.08
CA ASP A 275 13.96 17.03 -14.77
C ASP A 275 12.61 16.67 -14.17
N VAL A 276 12.40 17.01 -12.90
CA VAL A 276 11.16 16.71 -12.17
C VAL A 276 9.96 17.45 -12.75
N PHE A 277 10.13 18.68 -13.25
CA PHE A 277 9.04 19.45 -13.83
C PHE A 277 8.59 18.87 -15.17
N GLN A 278 9.56 18.44 -15.99
CA GLN A 278 9.27 17.73 -17.23
C GLN A 278 8.55 16.42 -16.95
N ALA A 279 9.03 15.62 -16.00
CA ALA A 279 8.41 14.36 -15.62
C ALA A 279 7.00 14.55 -15.06
N GLN A 280 6.78 15.60 -14.26
CA GLN A 280 5.46 15.96 -13.74
C GLN A 280 4.48 16.38 -14.83
N GLY A 281 4.95 17.04 -15.88
CA GLY A 281 4.14 17.49 -17.02
C GLY A 281 3.75 16.39 -18.01
N GLN A 282 4.36 15.20 -17.92
CA GLN A 282 4.07 14.09 -18.83
C GLN A 282 2.66 13.52 -18.62
N ASN A 283 2.06 13.05 -19.72
CA ASN A 283 0.80 12.30 -19.71
C ASN A 283 0.82 11.20 -20.77
N PRO A 284 0.94 9.90 -20.41
CA PRO A 284 1.04 9.41 -19.02
C PRO A 284 2.37 9.78 -18.35
N ARG A 285 2.36 9.83 -17.02
CA ARG A 285 3.58 9.91 -16.20
C ARG A 285 4.20 8.53 -16.08
N GLU A 286 5.50 8.43 -16.31
CA GLU A 286 6.23 7.21 -16.05
C GLU A 286 6.71 7.19 -14.60
N LEU A 287 6.20 6.23 -13.84
CA LEU A 287 6.48 6.03 -12.43
C LEU A 287 7.06 4.65 -12.18
N GLU A 288 7.64 4.46 -11.02
CA GLU A 288 8.03 3.14 -10.52
C GLU A 288 7.73 3.03 -9.02
N VAL A 289 7.33 1.83 -8.61
CA VAL A 289 7.20 1.45 -7.21
C VAL A 289 8.40 0.59 -6.83
N CYS A 290 9.16 1.06 -5.86
CA CYS A 290 10.39 0.43 -5.38
C CYS A 290 10.10 -0.36 -4.10
N VAL A 291 10.47 -1.64 -4.05
CA VAL A 291 10.43 -2.45 -2.82
C VAL A 291 11.68 -2.12 -2.00
N LEU A 292 11.52 -1.26 -0.99
CA LEU A 292 12.63 -0.75 -0.16
C LEU A 292 12.93 -1.67 1.02
N LYS A 293 11.91 -2.30 1.57
CA LYS A 293 11.98 -3.30 2.64
C LYS A 293 10.93 -4.37 2.42
N GLN A 294 11.29 -5.60 2.71
CA GLN A 294 10.39 -6.74 2.76
C GLN A 294 10.95 -7.78 3.73
N ARG A 295 10.12 -8.25 4.68
CA ARG A 295 10.57 -9.18 5.72
C ARG A 295 10.89 -10.57 5.16
N TYR A 296 10.13 -11.02 4.17
CA TYR A 296 10.19 -12.40 3.64
C TYR A 296 10.49 -12.46 2.13
N GLY A 297 11.06 -11.40 1.54
CA GLY A 297 11.30 -11.36 0.11
C GLY A 297 12.51 -10.51 -0.29
N ALA A 298 12.68 -10.35 -1.61
CA ALA A 298 13.75 -9.56 -2.18
C ALA A 298 13.45 -8.06 -2.11
N VAL A 299 14.48 -7.25 -1.92
CA VAL A 299 14.43 -5.78 -1.92
C VAL A 299 15.13 -5.19 -3.13
N GLY A 300 14.94 -3.90 -3.38
CA GLY A 300 15.57 -3.18 -4.49
C GLY A 300 14.89 -3.42 -5.85
N ILE A 301 13.77 -4.14 -5.88
CA ILE A 301 12.97 -4.35 -7.09
C ILE A 301 12.23 -3.04 -7.40
N ARG A 302 12.21 -2.66 -8.69
CA ARG A 302 11.52 -1.48 -9.20
C ARG A 302 10.47 -1.92 -10.20
N ILE A 303 9.21 -1.69 -9.92
CA ILE A 303 8.07 -2.09 -10.75
C ILE A 303 7.60 -0.87 -11.53
N PRO A 304 7.67 -0.87 -12.87
CA PRO A 304 7.30 0.29 -13.67
C PRO A 304 5.79 0.40 -13.86
N TYR A 305 5.30 1.65 -13.84
CA TYR A 305 3.91 2.01 -14.06
C TYR A 305 3.79 3.19 -15.01
N ARG A 306 2.66 3.24 -15.75
CA ARG A 306 2.14 4.48 -16.33
C ARG A 306 1.02 5.00 -15.47
N PHE A 307 1.05 6.26 -15.16
CA PHE A 307 -0.01 6.94 -14.45
C PHE A 307 -0.66 7.99 -15.33
N TYR A 308 -1.96 7.88 -15.49
CA TYR A 308 -2.82 8.83 -16.22
C TYR A 308 -3.54 9.73 -15.22
N PRO A 309 -2.98 10.89 -14.84
CA PRO A 309 -3.51 11.72 -13.76
C PRO A 309 -4.93 12.20 -14.01
N ALA A 310 -5.25 12.57 -15.25
CA ALA A 310 -6.56 13.05 -15.65
C ALA A 310 -7.68 12.04 -15.35
N TYR A 311 -7.38 10.75 -15.49
CA TYR A 311 -8.33 9.66 -15.32
C TYR A 311 -8.09 8.84 -14.06
N SER A 312 -7.16 9.25 -13.21
CA SER A 312 -6.83 8.56 -11.97
C SER A 312 -6.52 7.07 -12.16
N CYS A 313 -5.83 6.71 -13.26
CA CYS A 313 -5.57 5.33 -13.67
C CYS A 313 -4.07 5.02 -13.64
N PHE A 314 -3.72 3.92 -12.98
CA PHE A 314 -2.40 3.30 -13.02
C PHE A 314 -2.44 2.05 -13.89
N GLU A 315 -1.49 1.93 -14.78
CA GLU A 315 -1.22 0.76 -15.61
C GLU A 315 0.13 0.17 -15.19
N GLU A 316 0.14 -1.07 -14.73
CA GLU A 316 1.37 -1.78 -14.43
C GLU A 316 2.02 -2.25 -15.72
N LEU A 317 3.31 -1.95 -15.89
CA LEU A 317 4.05 -2.38 -17.06
C LEU A 317 4.79 -3.70 -16.77
N PRO A 318 4.95 -4.57 -17.79
CA PRO A 318 5.74 -5.78 -17.63
C PRO A 318 7.14 -5.43 -17.13
N HIS A 319 7.56 -6.06 -16.04
CA HIS A 319 8.93 -5.91 -15.57
C HIS A 319 9.86 -6.60 -16.55
N ALA A 320 10.74 -5.83 -17.22
CA ALA A 320 11.78 -6.40 -18.05
C ALA A 320 12.62 -7.33 -17.16
N ARG A 321 12.57 -8.63 -17.40
CA ARG A 321 13.43 -9.60 -16.71
C ARG A 321 14.86 -9.18 -17.03
N SER A 322 15.51 -8.49 -16.10
CA SER A 322 16.95 -8.23 -16.18
C SER A 322 17.64 -9.59 -16.23
N GLY A 323 18.10 -9.95 -17.42
CA GLY A 323 18.82 -11.18 -17.63
C GLY A 323 20.03 -11.21 -16.72
N LYS A 324 20.22 -12.35 -16.04
CA LYS A 324 21.39 -12.79 -15.29
C LYS A 324 21.77 -11.92 -14.09
N LEU A 325 21.55 -12.48 -12.90
CA LEU A 325 22.34 -12.15 -11.72
C LEU A 325 23.83 -12.00 -12.12
N PRO A 326 24.52 -10.94 -11.70
CA PRO A 326 25.95 -10.85 -11.94
C PRO A 326 26.61 -12.07 -11.29
N LYS A 327 27.25 -12.92 -12.10
CA LYS A 327 28.11 -13.99 -11.61
C LYS A 327 29.13 -13.33 -10.71
N GLY A 328 29.16 -13.75 -9.45
CA GLY A 328 30.13 -13.25 -8.48
C GLY A 328 31.50 -13.21 -9.07
N SER A 329 32.16 -12.05 -9.01
CA SER A 329 33.57 -11.88 -9.36
C SER A 329 34.37 -12.86 -8.50
N LYS A 330 34.96 -13.88 -9.13
CA LYS A 330 36.00 -14.69 -8.49
C LYS A 330 37.07 -13.72 -8.04
N LYS A 331 37.26 -13.57 -6.73
CA LYS A 331 38.51 -13.01 -6.20
C LYS A 331 39.66 -13.86 -6.73
N GLN A 332 40.54 -13.26 -7.52
CA GLN A 332 41.86 -13.80 -7.78
C GLN A 332 42.60 -13.83 -6.44
N THR A 333 42.83 -15.02 -5.91
CA THR A 333 43.82 -15.28 -4.89
C THR A 333 45.16 -15.04 -5.54
N GLN A 334 45.83 -13.96 -5.16
CA GLN A 334 47.26 -13.80 -5.39
C GLN A 334 47.96 -14.85 -4.55
N ASP A 335 48.71 -15.67 -5.26
CA ASP A 335 49.64 -16.68 -4.76
C ASP A 335 50.89 -15.94 -4.27
N ASP A 336 51.02 -15.66 -2.99
CA ASP A 336 52.22 -15.12 -2.39
C ASP A 336 53.11 -16.31 -2.06
N GLY A 337 54.11 -16.50 -2.93
CA GLY A 337 55.14 -17.48 -2.77
C GLY A 337 55.92 -17.33 -1.46
N ILE A 338 55.94 -18.39 -0.67
CA ILE A 338 56.78 -18.56 0.49
C ILE A 338 58.17 -18.94 -0.04
N LEU A 339 59.13 -18.04 0.16
CA LEU A 339 60.57 -18.33 0.03
C LEU A 339 61.02 -19.09 1.28
N GLU A 340 61.52 -20.32 1.06
CA GLU A 340 62.32 -21.05 2.03
C GLU A 340 63.68 -20.32 2.28
N VAL A 341 64.02 -20.08 3.54
CA VAL A 341 65.36 -20.29 4.13
C VAL A 341 65.18 -20.73 5.57
#